data_66ab28db1814c7e8999fceed478a1850
#
_entry.id   66ab28db1814c7e8999fceed478a1850
#
_cell.length_a   1.000
_cell.length_b   1.000
_cell.length_c   1.000
_cell.angle_alpha   90.00
_cell.angle_beta   90.00
_cell.angle_gamma   90.00
#
_symmetry.space_group_name_H-M   'P 1'
#
loop_
_entity.id
_entity.type
_entity.pdbx_description
1 polymer ?
#
loop_
_entity_poly.entity_id
_entity_poly.type
_entity_poly.pdbx_seq_one_letter_code
_entity_poly.pdbx_strand_id
1 'polypeptide(L)'
;MIKKSIVILQILLALAVSLSAQAVMPLKVMRQDNVKIPWGLTNLTVVDGRLYGSYNGVLFSSSLKDGMVLNMEPDTTLRALAMMPNYVVGNPCDSMLYYTTLYDEEVNGFYVHTQERWRKYRQVELRSWFRDINHPTFSADGNMVVFSSNGKVGLGGYDLWASFWNGKRWSKPINMGNVINTQGNEVSPVFYGRYLIYASDGIQEKENGYKLYAVRVKLGAKADDIIFDNYVVQQLPEPINSRGNNVSMAFDTLTSTGYWVSTRSGREELYSFHGDLEGVMLSGRVVDDANHPVADAKVRILHKGRVVNETNTDLAGKYQLFLPPNDDYVFKVGKDNYFRFAQDLAVVRTNENTLITPQQQDVVLSCLPFNRPLRFDNIYQQGADIELTVEGENVLNPIVDFLRDNPKVKARLSLFCDQSTDADFNNMIIERRISNLNVYLKSVLPTDGQISFKNGNNTPNYSAQGSGENVIFVTFFK
;
A
#
# COMPACT_ATOMS: atom_id res chain seq x y z
N MET A 1 32.19 26.99 21.14
CA MET A 1 30.72 26.85 21.06
C MET A 1 30.20 26.64 19.63
N ILE A 2 30.72 27.27 18.61
CA ILE A 2 30.27 27.20 17.21
C ILE A 2 30.44 25.77 16.60
N LYS A 3 31.50 25.03 16.91
CA LYS A 3 31.69 23.64 16.39
C LYS A 3 30.70 22.63 16.93
N LYS A 4 30.19 22.78 18.16
CA LYS A 4 29.14 21.86 18.71
C LYS A 4 27.75 22.13 18.10
N SER A 5 27.45 23.37 17.77
CA SER A 5 26.17 23.71 17.13
C SER A 5 26.08 23.22 15.69
N ILE A 6 27.20 23.16 14.94
CA ILE A 6 27.24 22.65 13.57
C ILE A 6 27.05 21.12 13.56
N VAL A 7 27.62 20.41 14.52
CA VAL A 7 27.45 18.95 14.64
C VAL A 7 26.02 18.59 15.03
N ILE A 8 25.39 19.35 15.92
CA ILE A 8 23.98 19.13 16.30
C ILE A 8 23.06 19.44 15.13
N LEU A 9 23.36 20.47 14.34
CA LEU A 9 22.59 20.81 13.13
C LEU A 9 22.75 19.74 12.04
N GLN A 10 23.95 19.17 11.88
CA GLN A 10 24.19 18.05 10.95
C GLN A 10 23.53 16.75 11.40
N ILE A 11 23.47 16.48 12.71
CA ILE A 11 22.75 15.29 13.26
C ILE A 11 21.23 15.50 13.14
N LEU A 12 20.72 16.70 13.36
CA LEU A 12 19.30 17.02 13.12
C LEU A 12 18.95 17.00 11.63
N LEU A 13 19.84 17.43 10.74
CA LEU A 13 19.66 17.28 9.28
C LEU A 13 19.73 15.81 8.85
N ALA A 14 20.64 15.02 9.43
CA ALA A 14 20.73 13.57 9.13
C ALA A 14 19.53 12.79 9.66
N LEU A 15 18.93 13.20 10.79
CA LEU A 15 17.68 12.63 11.31
C LEU A 15 16.45 13.08 10.51
N ALA A 16 16.49 14.26 9.86
CA ALA A 16 15.43 14.72 8.97
C ALA A 16 15.50 14.05 7.57
N VAL A 17 16.65 13.51 7.18
CA VAL A 17 16.85 12.86 5.86
C VAL A 17 16.31 11.42 5.82
N SER A 18 15.92 10.84 6.95
CA SER A 18 15.38 9.46 7.00
C SER A 18 13.86 9.33 7.05
N LEU A 19 13.12 10.43 6.91
CA LEU A 19 11.68 10.35 6.60
C LEU A 19 11.51 10.22 5.08
N SER A 20 11.93 9.09 4.53
CA SER A 20 11.38 8.64 3.25
C SER A 20 9.86 8.63 3.38
N ALA A 21 9.14 9.21 2.43
CA ALA A 21 7.70 9.06 2.34
C ALA A 21 7.41 7.55 2.35
N GLN A 22 7.03 7.03 3.51
CA GLN A 22 6.66 5.63 3.65
C GLN A 22 5.34 5.48 2.90
N ALA A 23 5.30 4.56 1.95
CA ALA A 23 4.06 4.14 1.34
C ALA A 23 3.10 3.73 2.46
N VAL A 24 2.03 4.50 2.64
CA VAL A 24 0.99 4.12 3.59
C VAL A 24 0.15 3.07 2.88
N MET A 25 0.43 1.81 3.16
CA MET A 25 -0.45 0.72 2.74
C MET A 25 -1.80 0.91 3.48
N PRO A 26 -2.94 0.66 2.82
CA PRO A 26 -4.22 0.61 3.53
C PRO A 26 -4.25 -0.49 4.60
N LEU A 27 -3.25 -1.37 4.58
CA LEU A 27 -3.02 -2.40 5.57
C LEU A 27 -2.58 -1.77 6.89
N LYS A 28 -3.39 -1.91 7.92
CA LYS A 28 -3.02 -1.49 9.26
C LYS A 28 -2.01 -2.48 9.83
N VAL A 29 -0.73 -2.15 9.72
CA VAL A 29 0.36 -2.96 10.30
C VAL A 29 0.47 -2.68 11.79
N MET A 30 0.49 -3.74 12.59
CA MET A 30 0.61 -3.69 14.04
C MET A 30 1.67 -4.68 14.50
N ARG A 31 2.49 -4.25 15.45
CA ARG A 31 3.33 -5.18 16.21
C ARG A 31 2.44 -5.84 17.28
N GLN A 32 2.59 -7.12 17.48
CA GLN A 32 1.90 -7.86 18.53
C GLN A 32 2.68 -7.72 19.85
N ASP A 33 2.56 -6.55 20.52
CA ASP A 33 3.43 -6.11 21.62
C ASP A 33 3.43 -7.03 22.86
N ASN A 34 2.33 -7.72 23.09
CA ASN A 34 2.16 -8.58 24.28
C ASN A 34 2.48 -10.04 23.99
N VAL A 35 2.91 -10.38 22.76
CA VAL A 35 3.17 -11.73 22.33
C VAL A 35 4.67 -12.02 22.35
N LYS A 36 5.09 -12.89 23.25
CA LYS A 36 6.45 -13.45 23.23
C LYS A 36 6.45 -14.64 22.29
N ILE A 37 7.33 -14.60 21.30
CA ILE A 37 7.59 -15.73 20.42
C ILE A 37 8.97 -16.33 20.71
N PRO A 38 9.16 -17.65 20.55
CA PRO A 38 10.49 -18.22 20.63
C PRO A 38 11.35 -17.71 19.48
N TRP A 39 12.64 -17.55 19.72
CA TRP A 39 13.60 -17.20 18.67
C TRP A 39 13.62 -18.30 17.60
N GLY A 40 13.50 -17.93 16.32
CA GLY A 40 13.46 -18.87 15.21
C GLY A 40 12.07 -19.50 14.98
N LEU A 41 10.99 -18.87 15.47
CA LEU A 41 9.64 -19.30 15.17
C LEU A 41 9.39 -19.22 13.65
N THR A 42 9.07 -20.34 13.06
CA THR A 42 8.81 -20.48 11.61
C THR A 42 7.51 -21.21 11.33
N ASN A 43 7.15 -21.28 10.05
CA ASN A 43 6.00 -22.03 9.56
C ASN A 43 4.69 -21.63 10.24
N LEU A 44 4.40 -20.34 10.23
CA LEU A 44 3.11 -19.85 10.71
C LEU A 44 1.99 -20.39 9.83
N THR A 45 0.91 -20.81 10.46
CA THR A 45 -0.36 -21.17 9.78
C THR A 45 -1.54 -20.81 10.66
N VAL A 46 -2.67 -20.46 10.04
CA VAL A 46 -3.93 -20.20 10.76
C VAL A 46 -4.95 -21.27 10.39
N VAL A 47 -5.53 -21.90 11.39
CA VAL A 47 -6.60 -22.88 11.23
C VAL A 47 -7.62 -22.68 12.37
N ASP A 48 -8.90 -22.63 12.03
CA ASP A 48 -10.01 -22.52 12.98
C ASP A 48 -9.82 -21.44 14.07
N GLY A 49 -9.40 -20.23 13.65
CA GLY A 49 -9.19 -19.10 14.55
C GLY A 49 -8.03 -19.27 15.53
N ARG A 50 -7.07 -20.15 15.21
CA ARG A 50 -5.83 -20.32 15.95
C ARG A 50 -4.62 -20.13 15.03
N LEU A 51 -3.65 -19.37 15.52
CA LEU A 51 -2.33 -19.24 14.90
C LEU A 51 -1.41 -20.32 15.48
N TYR A 52 -0.76 -21.05 14.59
CA TYR A 52 0.25 -22.05 14.92
C TYR A 52 1.59 -21.63 14.35
N GLY A 53 2.66 -22.06 14.99
CA GLY A 53 4.02 -21.92 14.52
C GLY A 53 4.91 -22.99 15.16
N SER A 54 6.08 -23.25 14.59
CA SER A 54 7.01 -24.27 15.09
C SER A 54 8.40 -23.70 15.36
N TYR A 55 9.05 -24.26 16.38
CA TYR A 55 10.42 -23.98 16.74
C TYR A 55 11.08 -25.21 17.34
N ASN A 56 12.19 -25.67 16.75
CA ASN A 56 12.97 -26.83 17.21
C ASN A 56 12.09 -28.08 17.53
N GLY A 57 11.14 -28.40 16.65
CA GLY A 57 10.26 -29.54 16.84
C GLY A 57 9.20 -29.35 17.93
N VAL A 58 9.05 -28.14 18.45
CA VAL A 58 7.98 -27.78 19.38
C VAL A 58 6.94 -26.94 18.63
N LEU A 59 5.69 -27.39 18.67
CA LEU A 59 4.57 -26.61 18.17
C LEU A 59 4.14 -25.60 19.21
N PHE A 60 3.92 -24.36 18.76
CA PHE A 60 3.32 -23.29 19.52
C PHE A 60 1.96 -22.94 18.91
N SER A 61 1.02 -22.56 19.75
CA SER A 61 -0.28 -22.10 19.28
C SER A 61 -0.81 -20.92 20.10
N SER A 62 -1.69 -20.15 19.50
CA SER A 62 -2.45 -19.07 20.15
C SER A 62 -3.85 -18.98 19.57
N SER A 63 -4.83 -18.70 20.40
CA SER A 63 -6.14 -18.28 19.92
C SER A 63 -6.07 -16.87 19.33
N LEU A 64 -6.84 -16.62 18.28
CA LEU A 64 -7.00 -15.30 17.67
C LEU A 64 -8.29 -14.66 18.16
N LYS A 65 -8.23 -13.38 18.51
CA LYS A 65 -9.41 -12.60 18.85
C LYS A 65 -9.32 -11.24 18.16
N ASP A 66 -10.26 -10.96 17.27
CA ASP A 66 -10.32 -9.71 16.51
C ASP A 66 -8.99 -9.37 15.79
N GLY A 67 -8.31 -10.38 15.22
CA GLY A 67 -7.01 -10.24 14.58
C GLY A 67 -5.82 -10.08 15.55
N MET A 68 -6.05 -10.16 16.86
CA MET A 68 -4.99 -10.13 17.87
C MET A 68 -4.60 -11.53 18.30
N VAL A 69 -3.30 -11.75 18.41
CA VAL A 69 -2.72 -12.96 18.99
C VAL A 69 -2.71 -12.81 20.51
N LEU A 70 -3.32 -13.73 21.23
CA LEU A 70 -3.45 -13.59 22.68
C LEU A 70 -2.13 -13.95 23.39
N ASN A 71 -1.62 -15.15 23.13
CA ASN A 71 -0.32 -15.62 23.67
C ASN A 71 0.13 -16.84 22.90
N MET A 72 1.40 -16.90 22.51
CA MET A 72 2.00 -18.05 21.82
C MET A 72 2.63 -18.98 22.87
N GLU A 73 1.96 -20.10 23.13
CA GLU A 73 2.42 -21.08 24.11
C GLU A 73 2.68 -22.44 23.44
N PRO A 74 3.55 -23.27 24.04
CA PRO A 74 3.72 -24.65 23.57
C PRO A 74 2.38 -25.39 23.56
N ASP A 75 2.02 -25.95 22.41
CA ASP A 75 0.78 -26.70 22.26
C ASP A 75 0.87 -28.04 22.98
N THR A 76 0.13 -28.16 24.09
CA THR A 76 0.15 -29.36 24.91
C THR A 76 -0.80 -30.45 24.41
N THR A 77 -1.78 -30.11 23.57
CA THR A 77 -2.73 -31.09 23.04
C THR A 77 -2.05 -32.09 22.12
N LEU A 78 -1.08 -31.66 21.36
CA LEU A 78 -0.30 -32.52 20.47
C LEU A 78 0.83 -33.27 21.18
N ARG A 79 1.34 -32.70 22.27
CA ARG A 79 2.39 -33.33 23.10
C ARG A 79 1.92 -34.65 23.75
N ALA A 80 0.64 -34.76 24.03
CA ALA A 80 0.03 -35.97 24.59
C ALA A 80 0.00 -37.13 23.59
N LEU A 81 0.28 -36.92 22.32
CA LEU A 81 0.15 -37.89 21.25
C LEU A 81 1.46 -38.63 20.90
N ALA A 82 2.50 -38.44 21.71
CA ALA A 82 3.82 -39.09 21.55
C ALA A 82 4.52 -38.84 20.19
N MET A 83 4.04 -37.90 19.40
CA MET A 83 4.67 -37.46 18.16
C MET A 83 5.25 -36.04 18.37
N MET A 84 6.43 -35.78 17.83
CA MET A 84 7.02 -34.45 17.79
C MET A 84 6.84 -33.88 16.40
N PRO A 85 5.72 -33.14 16.14
CA PRO A 85 5.52 -32.53 14.85
C PRO A 85 6.56 -31.43 14.63
N ASN A 86 7.27 -31.51 13.50
CA ASN A 86 8.23 -30.48 13.15
C ASN A 86 7.51 -29.25 12.59
N TYR A 87 6.57 -29.49 11.71
CA TYR A 87 5.77 -28.43 11.07
C TYR A 87 4.29 -28.82 11.05
N VAL A 88 3.46 -27.79 11.13
CA VAL A 88 2.02 -27.89 11.04
C VAL A 88 1.54 -27.08 9.84
N VAL A 89 0.58 -27.61 9.12
CA VAL A 89 -0.07 -26.90 8.03
C VAL A 89 -1.57 -27.21 8.01
N GLY A 90 -2.40 -26.15 7.85
CA GLY A 90 -3.82 -26.32 7.59
C GLY A 90 -4.07 -26.63 6.12
N ASN A 91 -4.96 -27.58 5.84
CA ASN A 91 -5.47 -27.76 4.49
C ASN A 91 -6.80 -27.00 4.36
N PRO A 92 -6.91 -26.02 3.46
CA PRO A 92 -8.13 -25.23 3.31
C PRO A 92 -9.37 -26.02 2.89
N CYS A 93 -9.18 -27.18 2.25
CA CYS A 93 -10.29 -27.99 1.72
C CYS A 93 -11.01 -28.85 2.77
N ASP A 94 -10.34 -29.20 3.85
CA ASP A 94 -10.89 -30.11 4.85
C ASP A 94 -10.78 -29.58 6.29
N SER A 95 -10.24 -28.39 6.47
CA SER A 95 -9.99 -27.74 7.77
C SER A 95 -9.20 -28.61 8.74
N MET A 96 -8.40 -29.54 8.22
CA MET A 96 -7.59 -30.44 9.03
C MET A 96 -6.16 -29.92 9.16
N LEU A 97 -5.54 -30.23 10.30
CA LEU A 97 -4.12 -30.00 10.53
C LEU A 97 -3.31 -31.21 10.07
N TYR A 98 -2.34 -30.94 9.25
CA TYR A 98 -1.36 -31.91 8.77
C TYR A 98 -0.02 -31.61 9.40
N TYR A 99 0.73 -32.66 9.72
CA TYR A 99 1.98 -32.56 10.45
C TYR A 99 3.09 -33.26 9.71
N THR A 100 4.30 -32.70 9.77
CA THR A 100 5.54 -33.40 9.42
C THR A 100 6.28 -33.76 10.70
N THR A 101 7.06 -34.84 10.68
CA THR A 101 7.83 -35.29 11.85
C THR A 101 9.32 -35.27 11.57
N LEU A 102 10.13 -34.98 12.62
CA LEU A 102 11.60 -34.91 12.55
C LEU A 102 12.29 -36.29 12.66
N TYR A 103 11.62 -37.29 13.24
CA TYR A 103 12.34 -38.42 13.89
C TYR A 103 12.23 -39.78 13.23
N ASP A 104 11.62 -39.88 12.07
CA ASP A 104 11.51 -41.17 11.41
C ASP A 104 12.14 -41.10 10.03
N GLU A 105 13.39 -41.59 9.89
CA GLU A 105 14.11 -41.66 8.61
C GLU A 105 13.30 -42.47 7.53
N GLU A 106 12.34 -43.28 7.96
CA GLU A 106 11.48 -44.03 7.07
C GLU A 106 10.19 -43.29 6.69
N VAL A 107 9.85 -42.14 7.35
CA VAL A 107 8.53 -41.57 7.28
C VAL A 107 8.56 -40.05 7.06
N ASN A 108 9.21 -39.62 6.01
CA ASN A 108 9.01 -38.26 5.48
C ASN A 108 7.64 -38.20 4.81
N GLY A 109 6.64 -37.67 5.51
CA GLY A 109 5.28 -37.56 5.01
C GLY A 109 4.39 -36.69 5.88
N PHE A 110 3.17 -36.50 5.42
CA PHE A 110 2.16 -35.77 6.18
C PHE A 110 1.31 -36.73 7.01
N TYR A 111 1.01 -36.31 8.22
CA TYR A 111 0.11 -36.98 9.13
C TYR A 111 -1.09 -36.10 9.41
N VAL A 112 -2.25 -36.69 9.50
CA VAL A 112 -3.47 -36.01 9.96
C VAL A 112 -3.91 -36.62 11.29
N HIS A 113 -4.25 -35.77 12.24
CA HIS A 113 -4.88 -36.19 13.49
C HIS A 113 -6.40 -36.23 13.29
N THR A 114 -7.00 -37.40 13.47
CA THR A 114 -8.45 -37.55 13.61
C THR A 114 -8.80 -37.72 15.09
N GLN A 115 -10.03 -37.45 15.50
CA GLN A 115 -10.46 -37.39 16.92
C GLN A 115 -10.03 -38.57 17.79
N GLU A 116 -9.68 -39.68 17.22
CA GLU A 116 -9.32 -40.90 17.97
C GLU A 116 -7.87 -41.36 17.80
N ARG A 117 -7.19 -41.00 16.70
CA ARG A 117 -5.80 -41.46 16.43
C ARG A 117 -5.14 -40.71 15.26
N TRP A 118 -3.81 -40.76 15.29
CA TRP A 118 -3.01 -40.35 14.14
C TRP A 118 -3.19 -41.30 12.97
N ARG A 119 -3.48 -40.76 11.79
CA ARG A 119 -3.43 -41.49 10.54
C ARG A 119 -2.38 -40.93 9.64
N LYS A 120 -1.53 -41.79 9.08
CA LYS A 120 -0.66 -41.38 8.00
C LYS A 120 -1.54 -40.96 6.82
N TYR A 121 -1.49 -39.68 6.49
CA TYR A 121 -2.16 -39.18 5.30
C TYR A 121 -1.46 -39.75 4.08
N ARG A 122 -2.22 -40.12 3.04
CA ARG A 122 -1.73 -40.73 1.80
C ARG A 122 -0.47 -40.01 1.34
N GLN A 123 0.65 -40.74 1.39
CA GLN A 123 1.99 -40.19 1.21
C GLN A 123 2.07 -39.32 -0.05
N VAL A 124 2.61 -38.15 0.09
CA VAL A 124 3.51 -37.63 -0.93
C VAL A 124 4.65 -38.62 -0.98
N GLU A 125 4.78 -39.41 -2.08
CA GLU A 125 5.85 -40.40 -2.21
C GLU A 125 7.19 -39.62 -2.35
N LEU A 126 7.77 -39.25 -1.22
CA LEU A 126 9.06 -38.56 -1.13
C LEU A 126 10.23 -39.50 -0.94
N ARG A 127 9.96 -40.82 -1.11
CA ARG A 127 10.95 -41.88 -0.97
C ARG A 127 12.18 -41.55 -1.81
N SER A 128 13.30 -41.50 -1.17
CA SER A 128 14.68 -41.46 -1.70
C SER A 128 15.28 -40.12 -2.16
N TRP A 129 14.50 -39.05 -2.36
CA TRP A 129 15.00 -37.81 -2.91
C TRP A 129 15.18 -36.70 -1.87
N PHE A 130 14.36 -36.70 -0.81
CA PHE A 130 14.33 -35.66 0.21
C PHE A 130 14.49 -36.28 1.60
N ARG A 131 15.49 -35.81 2.34
CA ARG A 131 15.65 -36.12 3.76
C ARG A 131 14.81 -35.21 4.63
N ASP A 132 14.51 -34.00 4.12
CA ASP A 132 13.84 -32.97 4.87
C ASP A 132 12.70 -32.33 4.06
N ILE A 133 11.48 -32.40 4.60
CA ILE A 133 10.37 -31.57 4.19
C ILE A 133 10.17 -30.49 5.23
N ASN A 134 10.47 -29.26 4.85
CA ASN A 134 10.34 -28.11 5.74
C ASN A 134 9.24 -27.17 5.21
N HIS A 135 8.56 -26.50 6.12
CA HIS A 135 7.62 -25.44 5.83
C HIS A 135 6.57 -25.81 4.75
N PRO A 136 5.80 -26.89 4.90
CA PRO A 136 4.81 -27.28 3.90
C PRO A 136 3.63 -26.30 3.90
N THR A 137 3.01 -26.11 2.73
CA THR A 137 1.75 -25.36 2.56
C THR A 137 0.90 -25.98 1.47
N PHE A 138 -0.44 -25.96 1.61
CA PHE A 138 -1.39 -26.43 0.61
C PHE A 138 -2.01 -25.26 -0.15
N SER A 139 -2.23 -25.46 -1.46
CA SER A 139 -3.04 -24.53 -2.25
C SER A 139 -4.50 -24.48 -1.77
N ALA A 140 -5.21 -23.42 -2.14
CA ALA A 140 -6.60 -23.20 -1.73
C ALA A 140 -7.56 -24.33 -2.19
N ASP A 141 -7.24 -25.00 -3.29
CA ASP A 141 -7.99 -26.15 -3.80
C ASP A 141 -7.50 -27.51 -3.25
N GLY A 142 -6.49 -27.50 -2.38
CA GLY A 142 -5.91 -28.70 -1.75
C GLY A 142 -5.17 -29.64 -2.71
N ASN A 143 -5.02 -29.27 -3.98
CA ASN A 143 -4.46 -30.14 -5.02
C ASN A 143 -2.95 -29.91 -5.27
N MET A 144 -2.36 -28.91 -4.63
CA MET A 144 -0.93 -28.64 -4.69
C MET A 144 -0.39 -28.51 -3.27
N VAL A 145 0.73 -29.15 -3.00
CA VAL A 145 1.53 -28.90 -1.81
C VAL A 145 2.89 -28.34 -2.22
N VAL A 146 3.31 -27.25 -1.57
CA VAL A 146 4.63 -26.67 -1.72
C VAL A 146 5.37 -26.79 -0.39
N PHE A 147 6.65 -27.06 -0.46
CA PHE A 147 7.52 -27.18 0.71
C PHE A 147 8.95 -26.80 0.37
N SER A 148 9.76 -26.47 1.37
CA SER A 148 11.19 -26.25 1.19
C SER A 148 11.99 -27.51 1.56
N SER A 149 13.07 -27.74 0.80
CA SER A 149 13.99 -28.85 1.05
C SER A 149 15.40 -28.54 0.52
N ASN A 150 16.43 -28.97 1.24
CA ASN A 150 17.82 -28.91 0.84
C ASN A 150 18.29 -30.18 0.09
N GLY A 151 17.40 -30.81 -0.64
CA GLY A 151 17.68 -32.05 -1.40
C GLY A 151 18.81 -31.89 -2.41
N LYS A 152 19.49 -33.02 -2.71
CA LYS A 152 20.72 -33.08 -3.53
C LYS A 152 20.64 -32.51 -4.96
N VAL A 153 19.46 -32.17 -5.44
CA VAL A 153 19.21 -31.75 -6.83
C VAL A 153 18.68 -30.30 -6.86
N GLY A 154 18.85 -29.53 -5.78
CA GLY A 154 18.47 -28.13 -5.69
C GLY A 154 19.45 -27.20 -6.41
N LEU A 155 19.09 -25.93 -6.47
CA LEU A 155 19.91 -24.86 -7.05
C LEU A 155 20.81 -24.19 -5.99
N GLY A 156 20.36 -24.16 -4.74
CA GLY A 156 21.03 -23.48 -3.65
C GLY A 156 21.02 -24.24 -2.34
N GLY A 157 20.68 -23.55 -1.27
CA GLY A 157 20.48 -24.15 0.04
C GLY A 157 19.13 -24.87 0.12
N TYR A 158 18.14 -24.23 0.76
CA TYR A 158 16.76 -24.70 0.71
C TYR A 158 16.06 -24.20 -0.54
N ASP A 159 15.57 -25.09 -1.37
CA ASP A 159 14.75 -24.78 -2.54
C ASP A 159 13.27 -25.08 -2.28
N LEU A 160 12.36 -24.41 -3.00
CA LEU A 160 10.95 -24.74 -3.05
C LEU A 160 10.67 -25.87 -4.05
N TRP A 161 9.85 -26.80 -3.61
CA TRP A 161 9.40 -27.99 -4.37
C TRP A 161 7.89 -28.07 -4.32
N ALA A 162 7.28 -28.51 -5.42
CA ALA A 162 5.83 -28.68 -5.55
C ALA A 162 5.48 -30.13 -5.85
N SER A 163 4.37 -30.63 -5.27
CA SER A 163 3.76 -31.91 -5.62
C SER A 163 2.26 -31.70 -5.84
N PHE A 164 1.68 -32.49 -6.73
CA PHE A 164 0.32 -32.31 -7.26
C PHE A 164 -0.53 -33.53 -7.01
N TRP A 165 -1.76 -33.34 -6.54
CA TRP A 165 -2.74 -34.40 -6.35
C TRP A 165 -3.47 -34.70 -7.66
N ASN A 166 -3.49 -35.94 -8.08
CA ASN A 166 -4.16 -36.38 -9.32
C ASN A 166 -5.51 -37.10 -9.08
N GLY A 167 -6.08 -36.95 -7.88
CA GLY A 167 -7.30 -37.62 -7.46
C GLY A 167 -7.07 -38.98 -6.79
N LYS A 168 -5.85 -39.56 -6.90
CA LYS A 168 -5.49 -40.87 -6.32
C LYS A 168 -4.20 -40.83 -5.51
N ARG A 169 -3.21 -40.10 -5.96
CA ARG A 169 -1.88 -39.97 -5.33
C ARG A 169 -1.26 -38.65 -5.64
N TRP A 170 -0.32 -38.24 -4.83
CA TRP A 170 0.56 -37.10 -5.08
C TRP A 170 1.60 -37.44 -6.17
N SER A 171 1.94 -36.48 -7.01
CA SER A 171 3.00 -36.62 -7.98
C SER A 171 4.38 -36.70 -7.30
N LYS A 172 5.40 -37.12 -8.03
CA LYS A 172 6.79 -36.87 -7.61
C LYS A 172 7.01 -35.37 -7.49
N PRO A 173 7.67 -34.90 -6.43
CA PRO A 173 7.97 -33.48 -6.29
C PRO A 173 8.82 -32.96 -7.45
N ILE A 174 8.51 -31.74 -7.87
CA ILE A 174 9.19 -31.01 -8.93
C ILE A 174 9.83 -29.77 -8.32
N ASN A 175 11.11 -29.49 -8.62
CA ASN A 175 11.76 -28.24 -8.25
C ASN A 175 11.05 -27.08 -8.94
N MET A 176 10.79 -25.99 -8.23
CA MET A 176 10.04 -24.84 -8.76
C MET A 176 10.89 -23.94 -9.69
N GLY A 177 12.08 -24.39 -10.09
CA GLY A 177 12.90 -23.75 -11.14
C GLY A 177 13.67 -22.52 -10.66
N ASN A 178 14.52 -22.00 -11.54
CA ASN A 178 15.48 -20.93 -11.23
C ASN A 178 14.88 -19.52 -11.21
N VAL A 179 13.64 -19.37 -11.59
CA VAL A 179 12.90 -18.09 -11.42
C VAL A 179 12.48 -17.89 -9.98
N ILE A 180 12.16 -18.98 -9.27
CA ILE A 180 11.70 -18.97 -7.87
C ILE A 180 12.87 -19.29 -6.94
N ASN A 181 13.60 -20.38 -7.24
CA ASN A 181 14.72 -20.83 -6.44
C ASN A 181 16.03 -20.16 -6.88
N THR A 182 16.92 -19.91 -5.93
CA THR A 182 18.19 -19.19 -6.13
C THR A 182 19.38 -19.98 -5.60
N GLN A 183 20.55 -19.35 -5.57
CA GLN A 183 21.73 -19.88 -4.86
C GLN A 183 21.63 -19.74 -3.33
N GLY A 184 20.62 -19.04 -2.83
CA GLY A 184 20.32 -18.85 -1.42
C GLY A 184 19.38 -19.91 -0.87
N ASN A 185 18.51 -19.45 0.02
CA ASN A 185 17.47 -20.28 0.62
C ASN A 185 16.09 -19.71 0.31
N GLU A 186 15.19 -20.54 -0.12
CA GLU A 186 13.76 -20.26 -0.28
C GLU A 186 12.99 -21.06 0.77
N VAL A 187 12.36 -20.36 1.71
CA VAL A 187 11.73 -20.98 2.90
C VAL A 187 10.35 -20.40 3.20
N SER A 188 9.63 -21.09 4.07
CA SER A 188 8.35 -20.66 4.63
C SER A 188 7.32 -20.23 3.56
N PRO A 189 7.06 -21.07 2.53
CA PRO A 189 6.02 -20.78 1.56
C PRO A 189 4.65 -20.80 2.23
N VAL A 190 3.74 -19.92 1.76
CA VAL A 190 2.34 -19.87 2.15
C VAL A 190 1.48 -19.45 0.96
N PHE A 191 0.31 -20.04 0.80
CA PHE A 191 -0.64 -19.60 -0.21
C PHE A 191 -1.49 -18.43 0.28
N TYR A 192 -1.67 -17.44 -0.60
CA TYR A 192 -2.62 -16.36 -0.49
C TYR A 192 -3.46 -16.30 -1.76
N GLY A 193 -4.64 -16.90 -1.73
CA GLY A 193 -5.44 -17.09 -2.94
C GLY A 193 -4.68 -17.87 -4.01
N ARG A 194 -4.38 -17.20 -5.13
CA ARG A 194 -3.62 -17.76 -6.26
C ARG A 194 -2.12 -17.44 -6.19
N TYR A 195 -1.66 -16.80 -5.14
CA TYR A 195 -0.27 -16.44 -4.97
C TYR A 195 0.41 -17.36 -3.97
N LEU A 196 1.61 -17.76 -4.31
CA LEU A 196 2.54 -18.36 -3.37
C LEU A 196 3.46 -17.25 -2.85
N ILE A 197 3.45 -17.02 -1.55
CA ILE A 197 4.35 -16.09 -0.87
C ILE A 197 5.40 -16.91 -0.16
N TYR A 198 6.67 -16.50 -0.25
CA TYR A 198 7.78 -17.21 0.36
C TYR A 198 8.89 -16.23 0.77
N ALA A 199 9.78 -16.66 1.65
CA ALA A 199 10.95 -15.90 2.03
C ALA A 199 12.18 -16.39 1.28
N SER A 200 13.00 -15.46 0.75
CA SER A 200 14.29 -15.75 0.12
C SER A 200 15.36 -14.80 0.61
N ASP A 201 16.60 -15.33 0.76
CA ASP A 201 17.81 -14.57 1.01
C ASP A 201 18.76 -14.53 -0.21
N GLY A 202 18.35 -15.13 -1.34
CA GLY A 202 19.19 -15.24 -2.53
C GLY A 202 18.84 -14.31 -3.69
N ILE A 203 17.68 -13.63 -3.65
CA ILE A 203 17.23 -12.73 -4.74
C ILE A 203 17.89 -11.35 -4.64
N GLN A 204 18.22 -10.91 -3.44
CA GLN A 204 18.96 -9.68 -3.16
C GLN A 204 20.33 -9.98 -2.57
N GLU A 205 21.17 -8.94 -2.40
CA GLU A 205 22.43 -9.08 -1.71
C GLU A 205 22.23 -9.69 -0.31
N LYS A 206 23.03 -10.71 0.03
CA LYS A 206 22.89 -11.50 1.27
C LYS A 206 22.88 -10.67 2.56
N GLU A 207 23.42 -9.46 2.54
CA GLU A 207 23.46 -8.55 3.70
C GLU A 207 22.07 -8.05 4.12
N ASN A 208 21.06 -8.16 3.25
CA ASN A 208 19.71 -7.67 3.52
C ASN A 208 18.80 -8.67 4.26
N GLY A 209 19.27 -9.91 4.47
CA GLY A 209 18.51 -10.98 5.09
C GLY A 209 17.31 -11.45 4.26
N TYR A 210 16.45 -12.27 4.86
CA TYR A 210 15.27 -12.78 4.19
C TYR A 210 14.26 -11.68 3.86
N LYS A 211 13.74 -11.72 2.61
CA LYS A 211 12.62 -10.90 2.16
C LYS A 211 11.48 -11.78 1.67
N LEU A 212 10.27 -11.28 1.78
CA LEU A 212 9.06 -11.96 1.31
C LEU A 212 8.81 -11.61 -0.16
N TYR A 213 8.59 -12.63 -0.96
CA TYR A 213 8.28 -12.56 -2.38
C TYR A 213 6.96 -13.24 -2.66
N ALA A 214 6.29 -12.80 -3.71
CA ALA A 214 5.05 -13.40 -4.19
C ALA A 214 5.19 -13.81 -5.65
N VAL A 215 4.61 -14.95 -6.00
CA VAL A 215 4.49 -15.44 -7.37
C VAL A 215 3.09 -16.00 -7.59
N ARG A 216 2.46 -15.64 -8.72
CA ARG A 216 1.16 -16.21 -9.08
C ARG A 216 1.35 -17.63 -9.60
N VAL A 217 0.66 -18.57 -9.01
CA VAL A 217 0.68 -19.98 -9.41
C VAL A 217 -0.62 -20.39 -10.08
N LYS A 218 -0.55 -21.32 -11.02
CA LYS A 218 -1.72 -21.87 -11.70
C LYS A 218 -2.32 -22.98 -10.86
N LEU A 219 -3.43 -22.71 -10.18
CA LEU A 219 -4.18 -23.72 -9.43
C LEU A 219 -4.84 -24.73 -10.38
N GLY A 220 -5.01 -25.98 -9.92
CA GLY A 220 -5.61 -27.05 -10.70
C GLY A 220 -4.76 -27.61 -11.85
N ALA A 221 -3.52 -27.13 -11.98
CA ALA A 221 -2.58 -27.67 -12.96
C ALA A 221 -2.08 -29.06 -12.54
N LYS A 222 -1.76 -29.89 -13.53
CA LYS A 222 -1.08 -31.17 -13.32
C LYS A 222 0.42 -30.95 -13.35
N ALA A 223 1.18 -31.88 -12.78
CA ALA A 223 2.63 -31.82 -12.74
C ALA A 223 3.29 -31.56 -14.13
N ASP A 224 2.72 -32.18 -15.18
CA ASP A 224 3.25 -32.09 -16.54
C ASP A 224 2.86 -30.79 -17.27
N ASP A 225 1.93 -30.01 -16.70
CA ASP A 225 1.41 -28.76 -17.31
C ASP A 225 2.09 -27.51 -16.77
N ILE A 226 3.00 -27.63 -15.80
CA ILE A 226 3.60 -26.48 -15.12
C ILE A 226 4.99 -26.21 -15.66
N ILE A 227 5.16 -24.98 -16.17
CA ILE A 227 6.45 -24.42 -16.55
C ILE A 227 6.70 -23.22 -15.62
N PHE A 228 7.59 -23.40 -14.65
CA PHE A 228 7.89 -22.36 -13.66
C PHE A 228 8.71 -21.19 -14.25
N ASP A 229 9.36 -21.37 -15.40
CA ASP A 229 10.21 -20.35 -16.03
C ASP A 229 9.44 -19.10 -16.51
N ASN A 230 8.12 -19.19 -16.65
CA ASN A 230 7.26 -18.07 -17.07
C ASN A 230 6.66 -17.30 -15.90
N TYR A 231 7.05 -17.60 -14.67
CA TYR A 231 6.53 -16.90 -13.51
C TYR A 231 7.20 -15.54 -13.29
N VAL A 232 6.42 -14.59 -12.79
CA VAL A 232 6.91 -13.26 -12.38
C VAL A 232 6.97 -13.23 -10.85
N VAL A 233 8.19 -13.19 -10.33
CA VAL A 233 8.44 -13.05 -8.90
C VAL A 233 8.43 -11.57 -8.54
N GLN A 234 7.64 -11.22 -7.54
CA GLN A 234 7.50 -9.85 -7.04
C GLN A 234 7.87 -9.79 -5.57
N GLN A 235 8.74 -8.87 -5.19
CA GLN A 235 9.00 -8.57 -3.79
C GLN A 235 7.80 -7.86 -3.18
N LEU A 236 7.36 -8.27 -1.98
CA LEU A 236 6.34 -7.54 -1.24
C LEU A 236 6.89 -6.16 -0.82
N PRO A 237 6.06 -5.12 -0.85
CA PRO A 237 6.51 -3.76 -0.52
C PRO A 237 6.67 -3.55 0.99
N GLU A 238 7.26 -2.42 1.35
CA GLU A 238 7.12 -1.90 2.70
C GLU A 238 5.64 -1.56 3.00
N PRO A 239 5.21 -1.66 4.25
CA PRO A 239 5.96 -1.98 5.45
C PRO A 239 6.06 -3.48 5.77
N ILE A 240 5.61 -4.39 4.89
CA ILE A 240 5.75 -5.83 5.11
C ILE A 240 7.23 -6.20 5.05
N ASN A 241 7.88 -5.99 3.91
CA ASN A 241 9.32 -6.10 3.81
C ASN A 241 9.98 -4.84 4.36
N SER A 242 10.74 -5.01 5.39
CA SER A 242 11.54 -3.97 6.01
C SER A 242 12.99 -4.42 6.12
N ARG A 243 13.85 -3.60 6.72
CA ARG A 243 15.23 -4.03 7.06
C ARG A 243 15.21 -5.29 7.93
N GLY A 244 16.25 -6.11 7.82
CA GLY A 244 16.38 -7.38 8.52
C GLY A 244 15.54 -8.49 7.90
N ASN A 245 15.39 -9.59 8.62
CA ASN A 245 14.63 -10.75 8.16
C ASN A 245 13.14 -10.50 8.23
N ASN A 246 12.42 -10.92 7.19
CA ASN A 246 10.97 -10.99 7.13
C ASN A 246 10.62 -12.38 6.62
N VAL A 247 10.03 -13.19 7.48
CA VAL A 247 9.80 -14.62 7.22
C VAL A 247 8.45 -15.08 7.71
N SER A 248 8.04 -16.25 7.27
CA SER A 248 6.98 -17.04 7.89
C SER A 248 5.64 -16.29 7.99
N MET A 249 4.98 -16.13 6.84
CA MET A 249 3.67 -15.47 6.79
C MET A 249 2.53 -16.48 6.96
N ALA A 250 1.42 -16.03 7.55
CA ALA A 250 0.17 -16.76 7.65
C ALA A 250 -1.02 -15.82 7.48
N PHE A 251 -2.17 -16.37 7.08
CA PHE A 251 -3.37 -15.57 6.83
C PHE A 251 -4.58 -16.16 7.54
N ASP A 252 -5.30 -15.30 8.25
CA ASP A 252 -6.65 -15.56 8.70
C ASP A 252 -7.63 -14.98 7.68
N THR A 253 -8.22 -15.85 6.87
CA THR A 253 -9.16 -15.45 5.83
C THR A 253 -10.49 -14.95 6.39
N LEU A 254 -10.84 -15.31 7.62
CA LEU A 254 -12.08 -14.89 8.27
C LEU A 254 -12.04 -13.42 8.67
N THR A 255 -10.88 -12.96 9.13
CA THR A 255 -10.69 -11.58 9.59
C THR A 255 -9.88 -10.73 8.60
N SER A 256 -9.48 -11.28 7.44
CA SER A 256 -8.56 -10.62 6.49
C SER A 256 -7.29 -10.11 7.18
N THR A 257 -6.73 -10.93 8.07
CA THR A 257 -5.53 -10.58 8.85
C THR A 257 -4.37 -11.47 8.45
N GLY A 258 -3.25 -10.84 8.12
CA GLY A 258 -1.99 -11.55 7.90
C GLY A 258 -1.05 -11.38 9.10
N TYR A 259 -0.24 -12.41 9.35
CA TYR A 259 0.78 -12.45 10.41
C TYR A 259 2.12 -12.81 9.81
N TRP A 260 3.22 -12.24 10.32
CA TRP A 260 4.56 -12.64 9.91
C TRP A 260 5.59 -12.34 11.01
N VAL A 261 6.74 -13.01 10.94
CA VAL A 261 7.87 -12.76 11.81
C VAL A 261 8.84 -11.79 11.15
N SER A 262 9.29 -10.78 11.90
CA SER A 262 10.27 -9.80 11.41
C SER A 262 11.29 -9.42 12.47
N THR A 263 12.55 -9.19 12.03
CA THR A 263 13.65 -8.72 12.88
C THR A 263 13.88 -7.21 12.77
N ARG A 264 12.94 -6.44 12.25
CA ARG A 264 13.06 -4.97 12.02
C ARG A 264 13.38 -4.16 13.27
N SER A 265 12.99 -4.66 14.44
CA SER A 265 13.27 -4.03 15.74
C SER A 265 14.64 -4.42 16.32
N GLY A 266 15.42 -5.28 15.63
CA GLY A 266 16.66 -5.87 16.10
C GLY A 266 16.51 -7.23 16.79
N ARG A 267 15.28 -7.71 16.96
CA ARG A 267 14.94 -9.07 17.45
C ARG A 267 13.72 -9.59 16.70
N GLU A 268 13.50 -10.90 16.76
CA GLU A 268 12.32 -11.52 16.17
C GLU A 268 11.07 -11.14 16.95
N GLU A 269 10.11 -10.59 16.24
CA GLU A 269 8.80 -10.20 16.77
C GLU A 269 7.71 -10.57 15.76
N LEU A 270 6.53 -10.83 16.29
CA LEU A 270 5.34 -11.09 15.49
C LEU A 270 4.66 -9.76 15.11
N TYR A 271 4.40 -9.63 13.83
CA TYR A 271 3.64 -8.52 13.25
C TYR A 271 2.36 -9.03 12.62
N SER A 272 1.36 -8.18 12.54
CA SER A 272 0.14 -8.42 11.80
C SER A 272 -0.23 -7.23 10.95
N PHE A 273 -1.02 -7.48 9.92
CA PHE A 273 -1.71 -6.46 9.16
C PHE A 273 -3.17 -6.86 8.96
N HIS A 274 -4.02 -5.86 8.77
CA HIS A 274 -5.42 -6.06 8.40
C HIS A 274 -5.67 -5.44 7.03
N GLY A 275 -6.30 -6.18 6.13
CA GLY A 275 -6.62 -5.78 4.77
C GLY A 275 -6.13 -6.78 3.72
N ASP A 276 -6.37 -6.44 2.45
CA ASP A 276 -5.99 -7.25 1.30
C ASP A 276 -4.57 -6.90 0.82
N LEU A 277 -3.80 -7.91 0.42
CA LEU A 277 -2.50 -7.73 -0.20
C LEU A 277 -2.58 -7.51 -1.72
N GLU A 278 -3.70 -7.85 -2.32
CA GLU A 278 -3.90 -7.67 -3.76
C GLU A 278 -4.27 -6.22 -4.06
N GLY A 279 -3.47 -5.53 -4.90
CA GLY A 279 -3.71 -4.12 -5.12
C GLY A 279 -2.84 -3.44 -6.17
N VAL A 280 -2.92 -2.11 -6.16
CA VAL A 280 -2.14 -1.23 -7.02
C VAL A 280 -1.23 -0.35 -6.17
N MET A 281 0.05 -0.31 -6.50
CA MET A 281 1.01 0.61 -5.93
C MET A 281 1.05 1.88 -6.80
N LEU A 282 0.34 2.91 -6.36
CA LEU A 282 0.39 4.23 -6.97
C LEU A 282 1.65 4.95 -6.51
N SER A 283 2.47 5.37 -7.45
CA SER A 283 3.70 6.13 -7.19
C SER A 283 3.80 7.31 -8.13
N GLY A 284 4.58 8.31 -7.77
CA GLY A 284 4.82 9.45 -8.65
C GLY A 284 5.69 10.51 -8.00
N ARG A 285 5.84 11.60 -8.72
CA ARG A 285 6.60 12.77 -8.28
C ARG A 285 5.75 14.02 -8.36
N VAL A 286 5.83 14.85 -7.34
CA VAL A 286 5.22 16.19 -7.31
C VAL A 286 6.30 17.20 -7.55
N VAL A 287 6.13 18.03 -8.58
CA VAL A 287 7.04 19.13 -8.95
C VAL A 287 6.28 20.44 -9.07
N ASP A 288 7.00 21.56 -9.05
CA ASP A 288 6.44 22.87 -9.37
C ASP A 288 6.52 23.18 -10.88
N ASP A 289 6.02 24.36 -11.30
CA ASP A 289 6.04 24.82 -12.69
C ASP A 289 7.47 24.97 -13.26
N ALA A 290 8.48 25.04 -12.42
CA ALA A 290 9.89 25.07 -12.81
C ALA A 290 10.57 23.70 -12.71
N ASN A 291 9.80 22.63 -12.51
CA ASN A 291 10.26 21.25 -12.34
C ASN A 291 11.11 21.00 -11.08
N HIS A 292 11.01 21.88 -10.07
CA HIS A 292 11.63 21.61 -8.78
C HIS A 292 10.75 20.66 -7.95
N PRO A 293 11.36 19.74 -7.16
CA PRO A 293 10.59 18.83 -6.33
C PRO A 293 9.83 19.59 -5.23
N VAL A 294 8.57 19.26 -5.04
CA VAL A 294 7.75 19.79 -3.95
C VAL A 294 7.75 18.78 -2.80
N ALA A 295 8.61 19.01 -1.82
CA ALA A 295 8.69 18.20 -0.62
C ALA A 295 7.52 18.47 0.32
N ASP A 296 7.14 17.46 1.13
CA ASP A 296 6.07 17.54 2.11
C ASP A 296 4.74 18.05 1.53
N ALA A 297 4.47 17.73 0.25
CA ALA A 297 3.15 17.91 -0.35
C ALA A 297 2.24 16.77 0.12
N LYS A 298 1.04 17.12 0.56
CA LYS A 298 0.06 16.15 1.05
C LYS A 298 -0.67 15.52 -0.13
N VAL A 299 -0.49 14.23 -0.30
CA VAL A 299 -1.15 13.40 -1.31
C VAL A 299 -2.29 12.66 -0.64
N ARG A 300 -3.51 12.78 -1.14
CA ARG A 300 -4.72 12.16 -0.59
C ARG A 300 -5.48 11.41 -1.67
N ILE A 301 -5.98 10.26 -1.29
CA ILE A 301 -6.91 9.47 -2.08
C ILE A 301 -8.25 9.47 -1.38
N LEU A 302 -9.29 9.87 -2.10
CA LEU A 302 -10.65 9.87 -1.61
C LEU A 302 -11.47 8.82 -2.36
N HIS A 303 -12.32 8.11 -1.64
CA HIS A 303 -13.35 7.24 -2.18
C HIS A 303 -14.69 7.67 -1.60
N LYS A 304 -15.68 7.96 -2.47
CA LYS A 304 -17.01 8.47 -2.07
C LYS A 304 -16.92 9.65 -1.10
N GLY A 305 -16.01 10.59 -1.39
CA GLY A 305 -15.81 11.82 -0.60
C GLY A 305 -15.04 11.66 0.72
N ARG A 306 -14.64 10.44 1.11
CA ARG A 306 -13.87 10.17 2.33
C ARG A 306 -12.42 9.89 1.99
N VAL A 307 -11.48 10.43 2.77
CA VAL A 307 -10.06 10.08 2.65
C VAL A 307 -9.86 8.63 3.07
N VAL A 308 -9.41 7.80 2.13
CA VAL A 308 -9.13 6.37 2.36
C VAL A 308 -7.64 6.10 2.51
N ASN A 309 -6.78 6.95 1.93
CA ASN A 309 -5.34 6.87 2.09
C ASN A 309 -4.70 8.24 1.95
N GLU A 310 -3.60 8.51 2.66
CA GLU A 310 -2.82 9.73 2.53
C GLU A 310 -1.34 9.51 2.84
N THR A 311 -0.48 10.32 2.21
CA THR A 311 0.95 10.39 2.47
C THR A 311 1.46 11.79 2.18
N ASN A 312 2.71 12.08 2.56
CA ASN A 312 3.42 13.29 2.16
C ASN A 312 4.55 12.92 1.20
N THR A 313 4.90 13.82 0.30
CA THR A 313 6.08 13.66 -0.57
C THR A 313 7.37 13.79 0.23
N ASP A 314 8.40 13.04 -0.19
CA ASP A 314 9.76 13.14 0.33
C ASP A 314 10.49 14.41 -0.17
N LEU A 315 11.77 14.58 0.21
CA LEU A 315 12.60 15.70 -0.23
C LEU A 315 12.82 15.76 -1.75
N ALA A 316 12.69 14.65 -2.44
CA ALA A 316 12.76 14.56 -3.90
C ALA A 316 11.39 14.71 -4.58
N GLY A 317 10.34 15.05 -3.81
CA GLY A 317 8.97 15.17 -4.28
C GLY A 317 8.29 13.84 -4.57
N LYS A 318 8.88 12.70 -4.22
CA LYS A 318 8.33 11.38 -4.50
C LYS A 318 7.29 10.97 -3.47
N TYR A 319 6.29 10.22 -3.92
CA TYR A 319 5.29 9.60 -3.06
C TYR A 319 4.97 8.18 -3.53
N GLN A 320 4.39 7.39 -2.62
CA GLN A 320 3.90 6.06 -2.90
C GLN A 320 2.70 5.74 -2.01
N LEU A 321 1.67 5.14 -2.58
CA LEU A 321 0.43 4.74 -1.91
C LEU A 321 -0.03 3.39 -2.44
N PHE A 322 -0.54 2.55 -1.55
CA PHE A 322 -1.17 1.28 -1.92
C PHE A 322 -2.69 1.44 -1.93
N LEU A 323 -3.35 0.94 -2.97
CA LEU A 323 -4.79 1.07 -3.18
C LEU A 323 -5.40 -0.28 -3.57
N PRO A 324 -6.59 -0.62 -3.07
CA PRO A 324 -7.39 -1.71 -3.63
C PRO A 324 -7.66 -1.48 -5.12
N PRO A 325 -7.68 -2.55 -5.94
CA PRO A 325 -7.91 -2.43 -7.38
C PRO A 325 -9.40 -2.27 -7.72
N ASN A 326 -9.64 -1.86 -8.96
CA ASN A 326 -10.97 -1.85 -9.61
C ASN A 326 -12.01 -0.96 -8.91
N ASP A 327 -11.58 0.19 -8.38
CA ASP A 327 -12.46 1.19 -7.81
C ASP A 327 -12.12 2.59 -8.34
N ASP A 328 -13.06 3.50 -8.25
CA ASP A 328 -12.90 4.89 -8.67
C ASP A 328 -12.53 5.75 -7.46
N TYR A 329 -11.45 6.49 -7.61
CA TYR A 329 -10.92 7.35 -6.57
C TYR A 329 -10.82 8.80 -7.05
N VAL A 330 -10.80 9.73 -6.12
CA VAL A 330 -10.38 11.10 -6.37
C VAL A 330 -8.98 11.29 -5.78
N PHE A 331 -8.04 11.62 -6.64
CA PHE A 331 -6.66 11.89 -6.30
C PHE A 331 -6.48 13.38 -6.07
N LYS A 332 -6.01 13.77 -4.88
CA LYS A 332 -5.77 15.18 -4.52
C LYS A 332 -4.36 15.36 -4.00
N VAL A 333 -3.70 16.42 -4.49
CA VAL A 333 -2.39 16.83 -4.00
C VAL A 333 -2.44 18.32 -3.61
N GLY A 334 -1.88 18.64 -2.44
CA GLY A 334 -1.87 20.01 -1.95
C GLY A 334 -0.64 20.32 -1.11
N LYS A 335 -0.18 21.57 -1.20
CA LYS A 335 0.90 22.15 -0.39
C LYS A 335 0.58 23.61 -0.16
N ASP A 336 0.97 24.16 0.99
CA ASP A 336 0.85 25.58 1.26
C ASP A 336 1.56 26.41 0.20
N ASN A 337 0.93 27.48 -0.26
CA ASN A 337 1.39 28.37 -1.33
C ASN A 337 1.35 27.81 -2.76
N TYR A 338 0.67 26.68 -2.97
CA TYR A 338 0.41 26.09 -4.29
C TYR A 338 -1.09 25.93 -4.54
N PHE A 339 -1.48 25.98 -5.81
CA PHE A 339 -2.82 25.53 -6.20
C PHE A 339 -2.95 24.03 -5.97
N ARG A 340 -4.12 23.60 -5.54
CA ARG A 340 -4.40 22.19 -5.37
C ARG A 340 -4.57 21.50 -6.70
N PHE A 341 -4.07 20.30 -6.75
CA PHE A 341 -4.36 19.37 -7.82
C PHE A 341 -5.48 18.41 -7.37
N ALA A 342 -6.49 18.22 -8.21
CA ALA A 342 -7.53 17.23 -8.01
C ALA A 342 -7.89 16.59 -9.35
N GLN A 343 -7.98 15.28 -9.38
CA GLN A 343 -8.28 14.50 -10.58
C GLN A 343 -9.00 13.20 -10.20
N ASP A 344 -9.94 12.77 -11.02
CA ASP A 344 -10.47 11.42 -10.94
C ASP A 344 -9.37 10.42 -11.30
N LEU A 345 -9.25 9.36 -10.52
CA LEU A 345 -8.22 8.36 -10.66
C LEU A 345 -8.87 6.97 -10.75
N ALA A 346 -8.85 6.41 -11.96
CA ALA A 346 -9.19 5.01 -12.14
C ALA A 346 -7.99 4.16 -11.70
N VAL A 347 -8.21 3.31 -10.72
CA VAL A 347 -7.20 2.36 -10.22
C VAL A 347 -7.52 1.00 -10.83
N VAL A 348 -6.78 0.63 -11.87
CA VAL A 348 -7.01 -0.60 -12.61
C VAL A 348 -5.82 -1.52 -12.49
N ARG A 349 -6.10 -2.77 -12.22
CA ARG A 349 -5.11 -3.82 -12.22
C ARG A 349 -4.77 -4.24 -13.65
N THR A 350 -3.64 -3.80 -14.16
CA THR A 350 -3.21 -4.04 -15.56
C THR A 350 -2.48 -5.36 -15.75
N ASN A 351 -1.99 -5.97 -14.67
CA ASN A 351 -1.26 -7.23 -14.72
C ASN A 351 -1.77 -8.22 -13.66
N GLU A 352 -2.49 -9.23 -14.11
CA GLU A 352 -3.00 -10.27 -13.23
C GLU A 352 -1.93 -11.24 -12.71
N ASN A 353 -0.71 -11.22 -13.26
CA ASN A 353 0.37 -12.11 -12.83
C ASN A 353 1.14 -11.57 -11.62
N THR A 354 0.90 -10.32 -11.23
CA THR A 354 1.51 -9.71 -10.04
C THR A 354 0.48 -9.49 -8.93
N LEU A 355 0.87 -9.69 -7.70
CA LEU A 355 0.03 -9.41 -6.53
C LEU A 355 -0.22 -7.91 -6.41
N ILE A 356 0.78 -7.10 -6.70
CA ILE A 356 0.74 -5.65 -6.66
C ILE A 356 1.12 -5.09 -8.02
N THR A 357 0.20 -4.37 -8.65
CA THR A 357 0.43 -3.72 -9.95
C THR A 357 0.96 -2.30 -9.74
N PRO A 358 2.08 -1.91 -10.35
CA PRO A 358 2.54 -0.53 -10.29
C PRO A 358 1.69 0.38 -11.20
N GLN A 359 1.37 1.57 -10.71
CA GLN A 359 0.74 2.65 -11.47
C GLN A 359 1.48 3.95 -11.16
N GLN A 360 1.79 4.74 -12.20
CA GLN A 360 2.50 6.02 -12.03
C GLN A 360 1.56 7.19 -12.28
N GLN A 361 1.64 8.21 -11.41
CA GLN A 361 0.91 9.46 -11.51
C GLN A 361 1.79 10.62 -11.04
N ASP A 362 2.38 11.34 -11.97
CA ASP A 362 3.15 12.55 -11.67
C ASP A 362 2.23 13.78 -11.61
N VAL A 363 2.60 14.77 -10.82
CA VAL A 363 1.80 15.97 -10.58
C VAL A 363 2.66 17.22 -10.66
N VAL A 364 2.15 18.22 -11.38
CA VAL A 364 2.68 19.57 -11.34
C VAL A 364 1.78 20.44 -10.47
N LEU A 365 2.32 21.03 -9.42
CA LEU A 365 1.65 22.00 -8.58
C LEU A 365 2.09 23.40 -8.96
N SER A 366 1.18 24.23 -9.44
CA SER A 366 1.47 25.63 -9.76
C SER A 366 1.58 26.47 -8.49
N CYS A 367 2.69 27.23 -8.39
CA CYS A 367 2.89 28.18 -7.30
C CYS A 367 1.83 29.28 -7.31
N LEU A 368 1.32 29.63 -6.13
CA LEU A 368 0.46 30.79 -5.97
C LEU A 368 1.27 32.08 -6.19
N PRO A 369 0.91 32.90 -7.17
CA PRO A 369 1.57 34.16 -7.39
C PRO A 369 1.07 35.20 -6.37
N PHE A 370 1.59 35.14 -5.14
CA PHE A 370 1.24 36.14 -4.12
C PHE A 370 1.56 37.58 -4.61
N ASN A 371 0.63 38.50 -4.34
CA ASN A 371 0.71 39.90 -4.74
C ASN A 371 0.76 40.16 -6.25
N ARG A 372 0.45 39.13 -7.06
CA ARG A 372 0.30 39.24 -8.52
C ARG A 372 -1.16 38.91 -8.91
N PRO A 373 -1.80 39.76 -9.71
CA PRO A 373 -3.15 39.47 -10.16
C PRO A 373 -3.16 38.36 -11.20
N LEU A 374 -4.03 37.37 -11.00
CA LEU A 374 -4.39 36.34 -11.99
C LEU A 374 -5.63 36.80 -12.73
N ARG A 375 -5.60 36.77 -14.04
CA ARG A 375 -6.70 37.17 -14.90
C ARG A 375 -7.56 35.96 -15.21
N PHE A 376 -8.89 36.14 -15.13
CA PHE A 376 -9.89 35.18 -15.52
C PHE A 376 -10.93 35.87 -16.42
N ASP A 377 -11.09 35.31 -17.60
CA ASP A 377 -12.03 35.79 -18.62
C ASP A 377 -13.30 34.93 -18.60
N ASN A 378 -14.41 35.44 -19.21
CA ASN A 378 -15.69 34.72 -19.41
C ASN A 378 -16.39 34.23 -18.13
N ILE A 379 -16.16 34.88 -17.00
CA ILE A 379 -16.79 34.57 -15.70
C ILE A 379 -18.27 34.87 -15.71
N TYR A 380 -18.68 35.92 -16.47
CA TYR A 380 -20.05 36.32 -16.69
C TYR A 380 -20.40 36.21 -18.15
N GLN A 381 -21.69 36.00 -18.44
CA GLN A 381 -22.18 36.09 -19.81
C GLN A 381 -21.97 37.50 -20.37
N GLN A 382 -21.99 37.63 -21.72
CA GLN A 382 -21.87 38.92 -22.38
C GLN A 382 -23.05 39.82 -22.00
N GLY A 383 -22.80 41.10 -21.86
CA GLY A 383 -23.80 42.11 -21.50
C GLY A 383 -23.82 42.47 -20.01
N ALA A 384 -24.96 42.95 -19.54
CA ALA A 384 -25.18 43.41 -18.16
C ALA A 384 -25.56 42.26 -17.21
N ASP A 385 -25.25 41.02 -17.57
CA ASP A 385 -25.58 39.86 -16.75
C ASP A 385 -24.77 39.86 -15.42
N ILE A 386 -25.46 39.52 -14.37
CA ILE A 386 -24.94 39.49 -13.01
C ILE A 386 -24.76 38.06 -12.47
N GLU A 387 -25.21 37.06 -13.23
CA GLU A 387 -25.06 35.66 -12.88
C GLU A 387 -23.78 35.07 -13.46
N LEU A 388 -23.19 34.15 -12.71
CA LEU A 388 -22.00 33.43 -13.16
C LEU A 388 -22.32 32.47 -14.30
N THR A 389 -21.38 32.31 -15.21
CA THR A 389 -21.44 31.21 -16.17
C THR A 389 -21.02 29.90 -15.46
N VAL A 390 -21.28 28.76 -16.10
CA VAL A 390 -20.78 27.47 -15.63
C VAL A 390 -19.25 27.46 -15.61
N GLU A 391 -18.62 28.11 -16.59
CA GLU A 391 -17.16 28.29 -16.64
C GLU A 391 -16.68 29.17 -15.47
N GLY A 392 -17.46 30.22 -15.12
CA GLY A 392 -17.17 31.09 -13.98
C GLY A 392 -17.22 30.33 -12.66
N GLU A 393 -18.19 29.47 -12.45
CA GLU A 393 -18.25 28.60 -11.28
C GLU A 393 -17.07 27.62 -11.24
N ASN A 394 -16.70 27.01 -12.37
CA ASN A 394 -15.55 26.11 -12.47
C ASN A 394 -14.22 26.78 -12.16
N VAL A 395 -14.09 28.09 -12.41
CA VAL A 395 -12.91 28.89 -12.05
C VAL A 395 -12.91 29.24 -10.56
N LEU A 396 -14.06 29.61 -10.02
CA LEU A 396 -14.17 30.08 -8.63
C LEU A 396 -14.09 28.92 -7.61
N ASN A 397 -14.65 27.76 -7.93
CA ASN A 397 -14.66 26.61 -7.01
C ASN A 397 -13.26 26.18 -6.55
N PRO A 398 -12.23 26.01 -7.41
CA PRO A 398 -10.88 25.74 -6.99
C PRO A 398 -10.27 26.80 -6.08
N ILE A 399 -10.61 28.08 -6.32
CA ILE A 399 -10.17 29.20 -5.47
C ILE A 399 -10.82 29.13 -4.09
N VAL A 400 -12.12 28.84 -4.04
CA VAL A 400 -12.87 28.62 -2.79
C VAL A 400 -12.30 27.45 -2.00
N ASP A 401 -12.09 26.32 -2.66
CA ASP A 401 -11.50 25.14 -2.02
C ASP A 401 -10.10 25.42 -1.48
N PHE A 402 -9.31 26.17 -2.27
CA PHE A 402 -7.99 26.61 -1.82
C PHE A 402 -8.05 27.51 -0.57
N LEU A 403 -8.91 28.53 -0.57
CA LEU A 403 -9.06 29.45 0.58
C LEU A 403 -9.59 28.73 1.81
N ARG A 404 -10.54 27.81 1.65
CA ARG A 404 -11.07 26.98 2.75
C ARG A 404 -9.96 26.22 3.47
N ASP A 405 -9.03 25.69 2.70
CA ASP A 405 -7.93 24.90 3.24
C ASP A 405 -6.72 25.72 3.69
N ASN A 406 -6.69 26.98 3.33
CA ASN A 406 -5.63 27.93 3.71
C ASN A 406 -6.23 29.16 4.41
N PRO A 407 -6.72 29.03 5.64
CA PRO A 407 -7.48 30.08 6.33
C PRO A 407 -6.67 31.37 6.59
N LYS A 408 -5.35 31.33 6.47
CA LYS A 408 -4.47 32.49 6.63
C LYS A 408 -4.27 33.27 5.33
N VAL A 409 -4.58 32.67 4.18
CA VAL A 409 -4.48 33.31 2.86
C VAL A 409 -5.73 34.14 2.62
N LYS A 410 -5.52 35.38 2.13
CA LYS A 410 -6.59 36.29 1.73
C LYS A 410 -6.59 36.43 0.21
N ALA A 411 -7.76 36.64 -0.38
CA ALA A 411 -7.91 36.94 -1.80
C ALA A 411 -8.63 38.29 -2.00
N ARG A 412 -8.21 39.01 -3.00
CA ARG A 412 -8.93 40.20 -3.51
C ARG A 412 -9.40 39.90 -4.91
N LEU A 413 -10.71 40.00 -5.14
CA LEU A 413 -11.35 39.91 -6.44
C LEU A 413 -11.58 41.35 -6.96
N SER A 414 -10.89 41.67 -8.05
CA SER A 414 -11.09 42.97 -8.74
C SER A 414 -11.88 42.72 -10.01
N LEU A 415 -13.08 43.29 -10.10
CA LEU A 415 -14.00 43.08 -11.21
C LEU A 415 -13.92 44.26 -12.17
N PHE A 416 -13.87 43.96 -13.45
CA PHE A 416 -13.88 44.92 -14.54
C PHE A 416 -15.07 44.67 -15.45
N CYS A 417 -15.69 45.75 -15.90
CA CYS A 417 -16.81 45.70 -16.84
C CYS A 417 -16.64 46.87 -17.83
N ASP A 418 -16.69 46.53 -19.11
CA ASP A 418 -16.64 47.52 -20.20
C ASP A 418 -17.75 47.25 -21.20
N GLN A 419 -18.99 47.35 -20.73
CA GLN A 419 -20.22 47.09 -21.56
C GLN A 419 -20.81 48.35 -22.15
N SER A 420 -20.43 49.51 -21.68
CA SER A 420 -20.96 50.80 -22.12
C SER A 420 -19.88 51.88 -22.05
N THR A 421 -20.04 52.92 -22.88
CA THR A 421 -19.25 54.15 -22.75
C THR A 421 -19.64 54.96 -21.51
N ASP A 422 -20.77 54.67 -20.88
CA ASP A 422 -21.20 55.22 -19.61
C ASP A 422 -20.49 54.52 -18.43
N ALA A 423 -19.62 55.24 -17.77
CA ALA A 423 -18.85 54.73 -16.63
C ALA A 423 -19.75 54.41 -15.43
N ASP A 424 -20.78 55.18 -15.19
CA ASP A 424 -21.71 54.94 -14.06
C ASP A 424 -22.52 53.67 -14.27
N PHE A 425 -22.93 53.40 -15.52
CA PHE A 425 -23.58 52.13 -15.85
C PHE A 425 -22.67 50.92 -15.62
N ASN A 426 -21.42 50.99 -16.08
CA ASN A 426 -20.46 49.91 -15.86
C ASN A 426 -20.18 49.68 -14.37
N ASN A 427 -20.04 50.77 -13.59
CA ASN A 427 -19.85 50.71 -12.14
C ASN A 427 -21.06 50.03 -11.44
N MET A 428 -22.27 50.40 -11.85
CA MET A 428 -23.50 49.82 -11.30
C MET A 428 -23.54 48.28 -11.53
N ILE A 429 -23.13 47.82 -12.70
CA ILE A 429 -23.05 46.36 -12.99
C ILE A 429 -22.00 45.70 -12.06
N ILE A 430 -20.82 46.28 -11.92
CA ILE A 430 -19.79 45.74 -11.06
C ILE A 430 -20.26 45.61 -9.60
N GLU A 431 -20.91 46.64 -9.06
CA GLU A 431 -21.41 46.60 -7.67
C GLU A 431 -22.48 45.50 -7.49
N ARG A 432 -23.34 45.29 -8.44
CA ARG A 432 -24.34 44.19 -8.42
C ARG A 432 -23.65 42.81 -8.48
N ARG A 433 -22.64 42.65 -9.33
CA ARG A 433 -21.84 41.40 -9.42
C ARG A 433 -21.09 41.14 -8.13
N ILE A 434 -20.49 42.14 -7.53
CA ILE A 434 -19.80 42.06 -6.20
C ILE A 434 -20.81 41.60 -5.16
N SER A 435 -22.01 42.15 -5.13
CA SER A 435 -23.08 41.75 -4.20
C SER A 435 -23.42 40.29 -4.32
N ASN A 436 -23.69 39.81 -5.55
CA ASN A 436 -24.03 38.42 -5.82
C ASN A 436 -22.86 37.46 -5.45
N LEU A 437 -21.64 37.77 -5.87
CA LEU A 437 -20.47 37.00 -5.53
C LEU A 437 -20.25 36.91 -4.02
N ASN A 438 -20.47 38.00 -3.31
CA ASN A 438 -20.31 38.03 -1.85
C ASN A 438 -21.32 37.11 -1.16
N VAL A 439 -22.58 37.07 -1.64
CA VAL A 439 -23.60 36.14 -1.14
C VAL A 439 -23.17 34.68 -1.41
N TYR A 440 -22.78 34.37 -2.63
CA TYR A 440 -22.33 33.04 -3.02
C TYR A 440 -21.10 32.60 -2.18
N LEU A 441 -20.07 33.42 -2.11
CA LEU A 441 -18.82 33.05 -1.43
C LEU A 441 -19.00 32.93 0.08
N LYS A 442 -19.87 33.71 0.69
CA LYS A 442 -20.23 33.56 2.12
C LYS A 442 -20.97 32.26 2.41
N SER A 443 -21.71 31.73 1.44
CA SER A 443 -22.40 30.44 1.61
C SER A 443 -21.45 29.24 1.60
N VAL A 444 -20.29 29.36 0.95
CA VAL A 444 -19.36 28.25 0.70
C VAL A 444 -18.04 28.35 1.49
N LEU A 445 -17.70 29.54 2.01
CA LEU A 445 -16.49 29.74 2.83
C LEU A 445 -16.84 29.88 4.32
N PRO A 446 -16.20 29.11 5.20
CA PRO A 446 -16.51 29.14 6.63
C PRO A 446 -15.96 30.35 7.38
N THR A 447 -15.08 31.15 6.77
CA THR A 447 -14.39 32.25 7.43
C THR A 447 -14.72 33.59 6.79
N ASP A 448 -15.35 34.48 7.55
CA ASP A 448 -15.54 35.89 7.15
C ASP A 448 -14.19 36.57 7.03
N GLY A 449 -14.01 37.39 5.97
CA GLY A 449 -12.84 38.25 5.79
C GLY A 449 -11.65 37.69 5.03
N GLN A 450 -11.74 36.45 4.52
CA GLN A 450 -10.72 35.93 3.60
C GLN A 450 -10.80 36.54 2.20
N ILE A 451 -11.99 36.99 1.79
CA ILE A 451 -12.21 37.60 0.48
C ILE A 451 -12.56 39.07 0.62
N SER A 452 -11.93 39.87 -0.21
CA SER A 452 -12.24 41.28 -0.39
C SER A 452 -12.54 41.57 -1.86
N PHE A 453 -13.43 42.51 -2.13
CA PHE A 453 -13.78 42.93 -3.47
C PHE A 453 -13.28 44.31 -3.79
N LYS A 454 -13.00 44.57 -5.06
CA LYS A 454 -12.63 45.86 -5.58
C LYS A 454 -13.32 46.11 -6.91
N ASN A 455 -13.88 47.30 -7.09
CA ASN A 455 -14.27 47.78 -8.40
C ASN A 455 -12.98 48.12 -9.17
N GLY A 456 -12.68 47.33 -10.20
CA GLY A 456 -11.46 47.47 -10.99
C GLY A 456 -11.42 48.71 -11.84
N ASN A 457 -12.59 49.17 -12.35
CA ASN A 457 -12.68 50.36 -13.18
C ASN A 457 -12.23 51.66 -12.44
N ASN A 458 -12.27 51.66 -11.12
CA ASN A 458 -11.81 52.80 -10.29
C ASN A 458 -10.29 52.77 -10.01
N THR A 459 -9.52 51.92 -10.72
CA THR A 459 -8.06 51.81 -10.50
C THR A 459 -7.31 52.65 -11.53
N PRO A 460 -6.57 53.72 -11.13
CA PRO A 460 -5.74 54.45 -12.08
C PRO A 460 -4.67 53.53 -12.68
N ASN A 461 -4.48 53.55 -13.98
CA ASN A 461 -3.51 52.77 -14.76
C ASN A 461 -3.87 51.30 -15.10
N TYR A 462 -5.09 50.87 -14.87
CA TYR A 462 -5.55 49.62 -15.48
C TYR A 462 -6.51 49.96 -16.65
N SER A 463 -5.95 50.32 -17.81
CA SER A 463 -6.74 50.25 -19.02
C SER A 463 -6.96 48.78 -19.31
N ALA A 464 -8.22 48.34 -19.36
CA ALA A 464 -8.60 47.11 -20.05
C ALA A 464 -8.21 47.29 -21.53
N GLN A 465 -6.95 47.04 -21.86
CA GLN A 465 -6.50 47.06 -23.25
C GLN A 465 -7.16 45.89 -23.96
N GLY A 466 -8.19 46.18 -24.67
CA GLY A 466 -8.72 45.35 -25.72
C GLY A 466 -9.92 44.53 -25.35
N SER A 467 -11.04 44.88 -25.91
CA SER A 467 -12.30 44.16 -26.03
C SER A 467 -13.21 44.16 -24.79
N GLY A 468 -14.40 44.71 -24.96
CA GLY A 468 -15.52 44.82 -24.00
C GLY A 468 -15.86 43.58 -23.20
N GLU A 469 -14.93 43.02 -22.51
CA GLU A 469 -15.01 41.71 -21.83
C GLU A 469 -15.11 41.90 -20.34
N ASN A 470 -15.92 41.06 -19.74
CA ASN A 470 -16.06 40.93 -18.29
C ASN A 470 -14.89 40.13 -17.72
N VAL A 471 -14.00 40.80 -16.98
CA VAL A 471 -12.78 40.19 -16.46
C VAL A 471 -12.75 40.31 -14.95
N ILE A 472 -12.32 39.21 -14.29
CA ILE A 472 -11.98 39.21 -12.86
C ILE A 472 -10.49 38.98 -12.71
N PHE A 473 -9.87 39.81 -11.87
CA PHE A 473 -8.51 39.56 -11.38
C PHE A 473 -8.57 39.08 -9.95
N VAL A 474 -7.93 37.96 -9.68
CA VAL A 474 -7.77 37.42 -8.32
C VAL A 474 -6.34 37.62 -7.87
N THR A 475 -6.16 38.27 -6.74
CA THR A 475 -4.84 38.51 -6.12
C THR A 475 -4.83 37.86 -4.73
N PHE A 476 -3.86 37.00 -4.48
CA PHE A 476 -3.67 36.34 -3.19
C PHE A 476 -2.67 37.12 -2.32
N PHE A 477 -2.95 37.12 -1.01
CA PHE A 477 -2.13 37.76 0.03
C PHE A 477 -1.91 36.79 1.18
N LYS A 478 -0.75 36.94 1.84
CA LYS A 478 -0.45 36.21 3.11
C LYS A 478 -1.02 36.95 4.31
#